data_f55cb48be51b2bccc3e9a2dca086124c
#
_entry.id   f55cb48be51b2bccc3e9a2dca086124c
#
_cell.length_a   1.000
_cell.length_b   1.000
_cell.length_c   1.000
_cell.angle_alpha   90.00
_cell.angle_beta   90.00
_cell.angle_gamma   90.00
#
_symmetry.space_group_name_H-M   'P 1'
#
loop_
_entity.id
_entity.type
_entity.pdbx_description
1 polymer ?
#
loop_
_entity_poly.entity_id
_entity_poly.type
_entity_poly.pdbx_seq_one_letter_code
_entity_poly.pdbx_strand_id
1 'polypeptide(L)'
;MNKNLLCDSNNSLIETMRIINQNGKGTCFVIDQSETLKGIVTDGDIRRALLNSVQLDEKVKNILSEDFCYGNIDEHYDSLIAKITDDIKIIPLVNSNFKVIDFFEYKQNHYFPVAIP
;
A
#
# COMPACT_ATOMS: atom_id res chain seq x y z
N MET A 1 -0.19 12.57 7.44
CA MET A 1 -0.13 11.59 6.37
C MET A 1 -1.33 11.72 5.44
N ASN A 2 -1.17 11.37 4.20
CA ASN A 2 -2.26 11.39 3.22
C ASN A 2 -3.22 10.22 3.49
N LYS A 3 -4.41 10.52 3.99
CA LYS A 3 -5.39 9.49 4.36
C LYS A 3 -5.95 8.75 3.16
N ASN A 4 -5.74 9.25 1.95
CA ASN A 4 -6.19 8.56 0.74
C ASN A 4 -5.43 7.24 0.49
N LEU A 5 -4.37 6.99 1.23
CA LEU A 5 -3.63 5.73 1.16
C LEU A 5 -4.15 4.68 2.14
N LEU A 6 -5.15 5.02 2.95
CA LEU A 6 -5.70 4.11 3.95
C LEU A 6 -7.07 3.63 3.52
N CYS A 7 -7.37 2.36 3.79
CA CYS A 7 -8.72 1.84 3.68
C CYS A 7 -9.03 0.94 4.87
N ASP A 8 -10.31 0.80 5.17
CA ASP A 8 -10.76 -0.02 6.28
C ASP A 8 -10.79 -1.49 5.85
N SER A 9 -10.38 -2.37 6.76
CA SER A 9 -10.35 -3.81 6.48
C SER A 9 -11.72 -4.39 6.16
N ASN A 10 -12.79 -3.71 6.57
CA ASN A 10 -14.16 -4.13 6.28
C ASN A 10 -14.74 -3.50 5.01
N ASN A 11 -13.97 -2.65 4.32
CA ASN A 11 -14.40 -2.13 3.03
C ASN A 11 -14.53 -3.26 2.02
N SER A 12 -15.49 -3.12 1.12
CA SER A 12 -15.62 -4.04 -0.01
C SER A 12 -14.48 -3.81 -1.00
N LEU A 13 -14.29 -4.77 -1.91
CA LEU A 13 -13.32 -4.62 -2.98
C LEU A 13 -13.63 -3.41 -3.83
N ILE A 14 -14.92 -3.17 -4.14
CA ILE A 14 -15.28 -2.02 -4.97
C ILE A 14 -14.97 -0.69 -4.26
N GLU A 15 -15.23 -0.61 -2.95
CA GLU A 15 -14.89 0.59 -2.18
C GLU A 15 -13.39 0.83 -2.16
N THR A 16 -12.62 -0.24 -2.00
CA THR A 16 -11.16 -0.17 -1.98
C THR A 16 -10.63 0.26 -3.34
N MET A 17 -11.21 -0.25 -4.43
CA MET A 17 -10.82 0.16 -5.78
C MET A 17 -11.04 1.66 -6.00
N ARG A 18 -12.13 2.20 -5.46
CA ARG A 18 -12.39 3.64 -5.57
C ARG A 18 -11.31 4.46 -4.87
N ILE A 19 -10.88 4.00 -3.70
CA ILE A 19 -9.81 4.68 -2.95
C ILE A 19 -8.51 4.66 -3.76
N ILE A 20 -8.15 3.49 -4.29
CA ILE A 20 -6.93 3.34 -5.09
C ILE A 20 -7.00 4.23 -6.33
N ASN A 21 -8.16 4.26 -6.99
CA ASN A 21 -8.35 5.09 -8.17
C ASN A 21 -8.19 6.57 -7.84
N GLN A 22 -8.71 7.00 -6.70
CA GLN A 22 -8.63 8.39 -6.28
C GLN A 22 -7.22 8.81 -5.90
N ASN A 23 -6.47 7.92 -5.25
CA ASN A 23 -5.13 8.30 -4.81
C ASN A 23 -4.08 8.21 -5.94
N GLY A 24 -4.38 7.46 -7.02
CA GLY A 24 -3.49 7.36 -8.17
C GLY A 24 -2.17 6.63 -7.90
N LYS A 25 -2.06 5.93 -6.77
CA LYS A 25 -0.82 5.25 -6.38
C LYS A 25 -0.85 3.74 -6.67
N GLY A 26 -1.97 3.22 -7.09
CA GLY A 26 -2.10 1.80 -7.40
C GLY A 26 -2.14 0.89 -6.18
N THR A 27 -2.21 1.44 -4.99
CA THR A 27 -2.12 0.69 -3.75
C THR A 27 -2.89 1.39 -2.64
N CYS A 28 -3.15 0.64 -1.56
CA CYS A 28 -3.85 1.13 -0.40
C CYS A 28 -3.38 0.33 0.81
N PHE A 29 -3.20 0.99 1.94
CA PHE A 29 -2.82 0.33 3.19
C PHE A 29 -4.10 0.02 3.97
N VAL A 30 -4.27 -1.25 4.33
CA VAL A 30 -5.49 -1.72 4.97
C VAL A 30 -5.30 -1.70 6.48
N ILE A 31 -6.17 -0.99 7.18
CA ILE A 31 -6.12 -0.87 8.64
C ILE A 31 -7.44 -1.34 9.23
N ASP A 32 -7.40 -1.76 10.49
CA ASP A 32 -8.60 -2.11 11.23
C ASP A 32 -9.14 -0.90 12.01
N GLN A 33 -10.15 -1.12 12.83
CA GLN A 33 -10.77 -0.04 13.60
C GLN A 33 -9.83 0.60 14.61
N SER A 34 -8.79 -0.12 15.02
CA SER A 34 -7.76 0.42 15.92
C SER A 34 -6.63 1.10 15.16
N GLU A 35 -6.76 1.24 13.82
CA GLU A 35 -5.76 1.81 12.94
C GLU A 35 -4.51 0.96 12.83
N THR A 36 -4.58 -0.31 13.22
CA THR A 36 -3.48 -1.26 13.08
C THR A 36 -3.38 -1.72 11.64
N LEU A 37 -2.17 -1.74 11.12
CA LEU A 37 -1.91 -2.19 9.75
C LEU A 37 -2.20 -3.68 9.63
N LYS A 38 -3.06 -4.04 8.68
CA LYS A 38 -3.46 -5.42 8.42
C LYS A 38 -2.89 -5.96 7.12
N GLY A 39 -2.52 -5.10 6.20
CA GLY A 39 -1.97 -5.53 4.93
C GLY A 39 -1.94 -4.39 3.93
N ILE A 40 -1.52 -4.73 2.74
CA ILE A 40 -1.46 -3.82 1.61
C ILE A 40 -2.21 -4.49 0.47
N VAL A 41 -2.99 -3.70 -0.27
CA VAL A 41 -3.70 -4.21 -1.43
C VAL A 41 -3.39 -3.32 -2.62
N THR A 42 -3.16 -3.95 -3.78
CA THR A 42 -2.86 -3.24 -5.02
C THR A 42 -3.97 -3.48 -6.04
N ASP A 43 -3.98 -2.68 -7.10
CA ASP A 43 -4.85 -2.94 -8.24
C ASP A 43 -4.72 -4.37 -8.74
N GLY A 44 -3.49 -4.85 -8.84
CA GLY A 44 -3.23 -6.21 -9.31
C GLY A 44 -3.81 -7.27 -8.39
N ASP A 45 -3.74 -7.05 -7.08
CA ASP A 45 -4.30 -7.98 -6.11
C ASP A 45 -5.82 -8.11 -6.30
N ILE A 46 -6.49 -6.98 -6.49
CA ILE A 46 -7.94 -6.98 -6.68
C ILE A 46 -8.29 -7.65 -8.01
N ARG A 47 -7.55 -7.32 -9.07
CA ARG A 47 -7.80 -7.93 -10.38
C ARG A 47 -7.66 -9.45 -10.30
N ARG A 48 -6.62 -9.95 -9.64
CA ARG A 48 -6.43 -11.39 -9.48
C ARG A 48 -7.55 -12.03 -8.67
N ALA A 49 -8.02 -11.34 -7.63
CA ALA A 49 -9.15 -11.84 -6.82
C ALA A 49 -10.39 -11.99 -7.70
N LEU A 50 -10.70 -10.97 -8.52
CA LEU A 50 -11.86 -11.01 -9.40
C LEU A 50 -11.74 -12.12 -10.44
N LEU A 51 -10.53 -12.33 -10.97
CA LEU A 51 -10.29 -13.42 -11.92
C LEU A 51 -10.46 -14.79 -11.28
N ASN A 52 -10.30 -14.86 -9.96
CA ASN A 52 -10.52 -16.09 -9.18
C ASN A 52 -11.93 -16.14 -8.60
N SER A 53 -12.87 -15.40 -9.17
CA SER A 53 -14.29 -15.43 -8.83
C SER A 53 -14.66 -14.80 -7.48
N VAL A 54 -13.78 -14.01 -6.91
CA VAL A 54 -14.12 -13.23 -5.72
C VAL A 54 -15.06 -12.11 -6.15
N GLN A 55 -16.10 -11.87 -5.37
CA GLN A 55 -17.12 -10.89 -5.70
C GLN A 55 -16.68 -9.48 -5.31
N LEU A 56 -17.23 -8.47 -6.00
CA LEU A 56 -16.88 -7.07 -5.72
C LEU A 56 -17.34 -6.60 -4.34
N ASP A 57 -18.33 -7.25 -3.75
CA ASP A 57 -18.81 -6.90 -2.43
C ASP A 57 -18.08 -7.66 -1.31
N GLU A 58 -17.13 -8.49 -1.66
CA GLU A 58 -16.28 -9.18 -0.68
C GLU A 58 -15.46 -8.17 0.10
N LYS A 59 -15.22 -8.43 1.38
CA LYS A 59 -14.40 -7.54 2.21
C LYS A 59 -12.93 -7.69 1.86
N VAL A 60 -12.23 -6.56 1.77
CA VAL A 60 -10.82 -6.54 1.37
C VAL A 60 -9.96 -7.36 2.32
N LYS A 61 -10.32 -7.44 3.60
CA LYS A 61 -9.55 -8.23 4.57
C LYS A 61 -9.44 -9.70 4.17
N ASN A 62 -10.37 -10.20 3.37
CA ASN A 62 -10.41 -11.61 3.01
C ASN A 62 -9.50 -11.96 1.84
N ILE A 63 -8.89 -10.96 1.19
CA ILE A 63 -7.94 -11.22 0.11
C ILE A 63 -6.51 -10.78 0.45
N LEU A 64 -6.26 -10.33 1.67
CA LEU A 64 -4.95 -9.83 2.06
C LEU A 64 -3.97 -10.98 2.24
N SER A 65 -2.73 -10.75 1.80
CA SER A 65 -1.62 -11.65 2.11
C SER A 65 -1.14 -11.37 3.53
N GLU A 66 -0.69 -12.42 4.23
CA GLU A 66 -0.08 -12.25 5.54
C GLU A 66 1.30 -11.62 5.44
N ASP A 67 1.97 -11.81 4.31
CA ASP A 67 3.28 -11.22 4.07
C ASP A 67 3.11 -9.92 3.29
N PHE A 68 3.57 -8.84 3.87
CA PHE A 68 3.56 -7.56 3.18
C PHE A 68 4.72 -6.72 3.67
N CYS A 69 5.11 -5.76 2.83
CA CYS A 69 6.27 -4.93 3.11
C CYS A 69 5.86 -3.69 3.89
N TYR A 70 6.56 -3.41 4.98
CA TYR A 70 6.34 -2.19 5.76
C TYR A 70 7.67 -1.75 6.36
N GLY A 71 7.70 -0.50 6.85
CA GLY A 71 8.84 0.02 7.57
C GLY A 71 8.41 0.57 8.91
N ASN A 72 9.38 0.81 9.78
CA ASN A 72 9.15 1.49 11.06
C ASN A 72 9.33 2.99 10.85
N ILE A 73 8.60 3.79 11.62
CA ILE A 73 8.66 5.25 11.48
C ILE A 73 10.07 5.80 11.68
N ASP A 74 10.87 5.12 12.49
CA ASP A 74 12.25 5.52 12.78
C ASP A 74 13.29 4.69 12.01
N GLU A 75 12.85 3.93 11.02
CA GLU A 75 13.75 3.10 10.23
C GLU A 75 14.66 3.98 9.37
N HIS A 76 15.93 3.61 9.28
CA HIS A 76 16.90 4.36 8.51
C HIS A 76 16.55 4.36 7.02
N TYR A 77 16.84 5.47 6.35
CA TYR A 77 16.55 5.63 4.93
C TYR A 77 17.12 4.49 4.08
N ASP A 78 18.38 4.12 4.34
CA ASP A 78 19.03 3.05 3.57
C ASP A 78 18.30 1.72 3.70
N SER A 79 17.76 1.45 4.89
CA SER A 79 16.97 0.25 5.13
C SER A 79 15.66 0.29 4.33
N LEU A 80 15.01 1.45 4.29
CA LEU A 80 13.76 1.61 3.53
C LEU A 80 14.02 1.45 2.04
N ILE A 81 15.09 2.04 1.52
CA ILE A 81 15.46 1.91 0.11
C ILE A 81 15.69 0.45 -0.26
N ALA A 82 16.29 -0.33 0.64
CA ALA A 82 16.56 -1.74 0.38
C ALA A 82 15.26 -2.56 0.22
N LYS A 83 14.13 -2.05 0.70
CA LYS A 83 12.84 -2.72 0.57
C LYS A 83 12.12 -2.42 -0.74
N ILE A 84 12.59 -1.41 -1.47
CA ILE A 84 11.96 -1.00 -2.74
C ILE A 84 12.34 -1.98 -3.83
N THR A 85 11.36 -2.35 -4.65
CA THR A 85 11.55 -3.23 -5.81
C THR A 85 10.80 -2.63 -6.98
N ASP A 86 10.85 -3.30 -8.14
CA ASP A 86 10.08 -2.86 -9.30
C ASP A 86 8.58 -2.86 -9.03
N ASP A 87 8.13 -3.76 -8.15
CA ASP A 87 6.71 -3.89 -7.84
C ASP A 87 6.30 -3.10 -6.59
N ILE A 88 7.25 -2.76 -5.73
CA ILE A 88 6.98 -2.10 -4.45
C ILE A 88 7.70 -0.76 -4.42
N LYS A 89 6.94 0.31 -4.65
CA LYS A 89 7.50 1.67 -4.68
C LYS A 89 7.03 2.51 -3.50
N ILE A 90 6.03 2.05 -2.78
CA ILE A 90 5.44 2.79 -1.67
C ILE A 90 5.14 1.80 -0.55
N ILE A 91 5.57 2.14 0.66
CA ILE A 91 5.38 1.26 1.82
C ILE A 91 4.87 2.07 3.00
N PRO A 92 4.00 1.47 3.83
CA PRO A 92 3.53 2.14 5.05
C PRO A 92 4.61 2.14 6.12
N LEU A 93 4.63 3.18 6.93
CA LEU A 93 5.52 3.30 8.08
C LEU A 93 4.69 3.24 9.35
N VAL A 94 5.07 2.35 10.25
CA VAL A 94 4.32 2.08 11.46
C VAL A 94 5.12 2.45 12.71
N ASN A 95 4.40 2.73 13.79
CA ASN A 95 5.01 2.95 15.10
C ASN A 95 5.11 1.63 15.86
N SER A 96 5.53 1.72 17.14
CA SER A 96 5.71 0.53 17.97
C SER A 96 4.41 -0.23 18.25
N ASN A 97 3.26 0.40 18.05
CA ASN A 97 1.95 -0.22 18.19
C ASN A 97 1.39 -0.73 16.87
N PHE A 98 2.24 -0.77 15.84
CA PHE A 98 1.89 -1.23 14.50
C PHE A 98 0.77 -0.41 13.86
N LYS A 99 0.70 0.87 14.20
CA LYS A 99 -0.24 1.79 13.61
C LYS A 99 0.44 2.58 12.51
N VAL A 100 -0.26 2.80 11.40
CA VAL A 100 0.30 3.53 10.26
C VAL A 100 0.39 5.00 10.60
N ILE A 101 1.61 5.54 10.59
CA ILE A 101 1.88 6.93 10.94
C ILE A 101 2.19 7.74 9.68
N ASP A 102 2.86 7.13 8.71
CA ASP A 102 3.30 7.82 7.51
C ASP A 102 3.54 6.77 6.43
N PHE A 103 4.15 7.17 5.34
CA PHE A 103 4.54 6.25 4.29
C PHE A 103 5.85 6.71 3.67
N PHE A 104 6.54 5.78 3.02
CA PHE A 104 7.75 6.05 2.27
C PHE A 104 7.48 5.73 0.81
N GLU A 105 7.72 6.69 -0.06
CA GLU A 105 7.55 6.51 -1.50
C GLU A 105 8.86 6.81 -2.19
N TYR A 106 9.36 5.84 -2.97
CA TYR A 106 10.55 6.04 -3.78
C TYR A 106 10.14 6.48 -5.17
N LYS A 107 10.64 7.65 -5.58
CA LYS A 107 10.40 8.16 -6.92
C LYS A 107 11.74 8.21 -7.64
N GLN A 108 11.83 7.41 -8.68
CA GLN A 108 13.01 7.43 -9.50
C GLN A 108 12.95 8.65 -10.42
N ASN A 109 14.02 9.44 -10.39
CA ASN A 109 14.11 10.59 -11.27
C ASN A 109 14.72 10.14 -12.59
N HIS A 110 13.89 10.07 -13.63
CA HIS A 110 14.34 9.60 -14.93
C HIS A 110 14.94 10.65 -15.79
N TYR A 111 14.93 11.93 -15.35
CA TYR A 111 15.36 12.90 -16.14
C TYR A 111 16.69 13.39 -15.88
N PHE A 112 17.43 13.03 -15.32
CA PHE A 112 18.69 13.61 -15.31
C PHE A 112 19.55 13.25 -16.43
N PRO A 113 19.61 13.57 -16.50
CA PRO A 113 20.18 13.50 -17.29
C PRO A 113 20.85 13.81 -17.64
N VAL A 114 20.70 13.93 -17.49
CA VAL A 114 21.06 14.14 -17.69
C VAL A 114 21.65 14.16 -18.25
N ALA A 115 21.78 14.07 -18.31
CA ALA A 115 22.19 14.13 -18.81
C ALA A 115 22.57 14.26 -19.51
N ILE A 116 22.64 14.43 -19.73
CA ILE A 116 22.93 14.53 -20.40
C ILE A 116 23.52 14.99 -20.86
N PRO A 117 23.98 15.16 -21.32
CA PRO A 117 24.65 15.48 -21.83
C PRO A 117 24.80 15.85 -22.47
#